data_9ecf8a1a76b79fcf312808c32ffaf084
#
_entry.id   9ecf8a1a76b79fcf312808c32ffaf084
#
_cell.length_a   1.000
_cell.length_b   1.000
_cell.length_c   1.000
_cell.angle_alpha   90.00
_cell.angle_beta   90.00
_cell.angle_gamma   90.00
#
_symmetry.space_group_name_H-M   'P 1'
#
loop_
_entity.id
_entity.type
_entity.pdbx_description
1 polymer ?
#
loop_
_entity_poly.entity_id
_entity_poly.type
_entity_poly.pdbx_seq_one_letter_code
_entity_poly.pdbx_strand_id
1 'polypeptide(L)'
;KQEVTQIPAALSVPEGENLVLNCSFTDSAIYNLQWFRQDPGKGLTSLLLIQSSQREQTSGRLNASLDKSSGRSTLYIAASQPGDSATYLCAVRSYNQFYFGTGTSLTVIP
;
A
#
# COMPACT_ATOMS: atom_id res chain seq x y z
N LYS A 1 -8.26 15.01 -12.23
CA LYS A 1 -7.67 13.75 -12.67
C LYS A 1 -6.97 13.05 -11.53
N GLN A 2 -7.20 11.75 -11.40
CA GLN A 2 -6.62 10.99 -10.31
C GLN A 2 -5.17 10.59 -10.63
N GLU A 3 -4.26 10.88 -9.71
CA GLU A 3 -2.88 10.41 -9.79
C GLU A 3 -2.52 9.80 -8.45
N VAL A 4 -1.86 8.64 -8.49
CA VAL A 4 -1.49 7.90 -7.30
C VAL A 4 0.02 7.73 -7.27
N THR A 5 0.65 8.17 -6.18
CA THR A 5 2.10 8.18 -6.04
C THR A 5 2.49 7.45 -4.77
N GLN A 6 3.54 6.67 -4.84
CA GLN A 6 4.04 5.92 -3.68
C GLN A 6 5.48 6.30 -3.36
N ILE A 7 5.75 6.43 -2.07
CA ILE A 7 7.06 6.79 -1.53
C ILE A 7 7.38 5.86 -0.38
N PRO A 8 8.60 5.32 -0.31
CA PRO A 8 9.67 5.44 -1.30
C PRO A 8 9.45 4.53 -2.50
N ALA A 9 10.20 4.75 -3.57
CA ALA A 9 10.15 3.87 -4.73
C ALA A 9 10.80 2.53 -4.42
N ALA A 10 11.82 2.52 -3.59
CA ALA A 10 12.52 1.32 -3.17
C ALA A 10 12.98 1.48 -1.72
N LEU A 11 12.99 0.36 -1.00
CA LEU A 11 13.35 0.35 0.41
C LEU A 11 14.05 -0.96 0.72
N SER A 12 15.23 -0.88 1.34
CA SER A 12 16.00 -2.06 1.73
C SER A 12 16.33 -1.93 3.21
N VAL A 13 15.91 -2.91 4.00
CA VAL A 13 16.02 -2.83 5.47
C VAL A 13 16.44 -4.19 6.04
N PRO A 14 17.10 -4.19 7.21
CA PRO A 14 17.32 -5.44 7.93
C PRO A 14 16.01 -5.96 8.51
N GLU A 15 15.92 -7.29 8.64
CA GLU A 15 14.71 -7.88 9.21
C GLU A 15 14.46 -7.41 10.63
N GLY A 16 13.19 -7.44 11.03
CA GLY A 16 12.76 -7.08 12.37
C GLY A 16 12.27 -5.66 12.51
N GLU A 17 12.53 -4.79 11.54
CA GLU A 17 12.11 -3.41 11.61
C GLU A 17 10.64 -3.24 11.29
N ASN A 18 10.04 -2.22 11.90
CA ASN A 18 8.69 -1.81 11.56
C ASN A 18 8.77 -0.83 10.39
N LEU A 19 7.98 -1.08 9.36
CA LEU A 19 8.10 -0.35 8.10
C LEU A 19 6.87 0.49 7.83
N VAL A 20 7.08 1.58 7.10
CA VAL A 20 6.03 2.52 6.71
C VAL A 20 6.14 2.75 5.20
N LEU A 21 5.08 2.40 4.47
CA LEU A 21 4.99 2.65 3.04
C LEU A 21 3.85 3.64 2.81
N ASN A 22 4.11 4.67 2.00
CA ASN A 22 3.17 5.76 1.81
C ASN A 22 2.56 5.77 0.42
N CYS A 23 1.29 6.14 0.37
CA CYS A 23 0.52 6.27 -0.86
C CYS A 23 -0.20 7.62 -0.81
N SER A 24 -0.09 8.41 -1.87
CA SER A 24 -0.77 9.68 -2.00
C SER A 24 -1.63 9.67 -3.26
N PHE A 25 -2.84 10.23 -3.17
CA PHE A 25 -3.72 10.33 -4.32
C PHE A 25 -4.33 11.73 -4.36
N THR A 26 -4.60 12.22 -5.57
CA THR A 26 -4.95 13.63 -5.77
C THR A 26 -6.43 13.92 -5.69
N ASP A 27 -7.28 12.94 -5.96
CA ASP A 27 -8.74 13.13 -5.97
C ASP A 27 -9.36 12.28 -4.87
N SER A 28 -10.04 12.93 -3.92
CA SER A 28 -10.63 12.25 -2.77
C SER A 28 -11.94 11.53 -3.10
N ALA A 29 -12.47 11.67 -4.31
CA ALA A 29 -13.71 11.01 -4.72
C ALA A 29 -13.43 9.54 -5.08
N ILE A 30 -13.20 8.73 -4.06
CA ILE A 30 -12.85 7.32 -4.22
C ILE A 30 -13.90 6.46 -3.52
N TYR A 31 -14.09 5.23 -4.02
CA TYR A 31 -14.95 4.23 -3.37
C TYR A 31 -14.19 3.42 -2.36
N ASN A 32 -12.95 3.04 -2.69
CA ASN A 32 -12.08 2.30 -1.78
C ASN A 32 -10.64 2.46 -2.20
N LEU A 33 -9.76 2.03 -1.31
CA LEU A 33 -8.33 1.97 -1.55
C LEU A 33 -7.87 0.56 -1.19
N GLN A 34 -7.01 -0.02 -2.01
CA GLN A 34 -6.46 -1.35 -1.77
C GLN A 34 -4.95 -1.31 -1.77
N TRP A 35 -4.37 -2.16 -0.93
CA TRP A 35 -2.95 -2.46 -0.96
C TRP A 35 -2.78 -3.87 -1.50
N PHE A 36 -1.88 -4.01 -2.47
CA PHE A 36 -1.54 -5.27 -3.09
C PHE A 36 -0.07 -5.56 -2.91
N ARG A 37 0.26 -6.82 -3.03
CA ARG A 37 1.63 -7.30 -3.08
C ARG A 37 1.84 -8.04 -4.39
N GLN A 38 3.00 -7.83 -5.01
CA GLN A 38 3.37 -8.53 -6.22
C GLN A 38 4.76 -9.14 -6.06
N ASP A 39 4.83 -10.46 -6.16
CA ASP A 39 6.10 -11.18 -6.19
C ASP A 39 6.59 -11.25 -7.64
N PRO A 40 7.91 -11.37 -7.85
CA PRO A 40 8.48 -11.39 -9.21
C PRO A 40 7.81 -12.46 -10.09
N GLY A 41 7.35 -12.02 -11.27
CA GLY A 41 6.74 -12.94 -12.23
C GLY A 41 5.36 -13.44 -11.87
N LYS A 42 4.73 -12.85 -10.86
CA LYS A 42 3.40 -13.29 -10.39
C LYS A 42 2.40 -12.14 -10.45
N GLY A 43 1.12 -12.48 -10.33
CA GLY A 43 0.06 -11.50 -10.30
C GLY A 43 -0.03 -10.80 -8.95
N LEU A 44 -1.03 -9.94 -8.84
CA LEU A 44 -1.26 -9.18 -7.62
C LEU A 44 -2.00 -10.03 -6.60
N THR A 45 -1.58 -9.89 -5.33
CA THR A 45 -2.27 -10.48 -4.19
C THR A 45 -2.84 -9.35 -3.36
N SER A 46 -4.15 -9.35 -3.12
CA SER A 46 -4.78 -8.33 -2.29
C SER A 46 -4.41 -8.54 -0.83
N LEU A 47 -3.97 -7.47 -0.17
CA LEU A 47 -3.59 -7.51 1.24
C LEU A 47 -4.68 -6.91 2.11
N LEU A 48 -5.12 -5.70 1.79
CA LEU A 48 -6.09 -4.96 2.58
C LEU A 48 -6.95 -4.14 1.64
N LEU A 49 -8.24 -4.05 1.96
CA LEU A 49 -9.17 -3.17 1.26
C LEU A 49 -9.81 -2.26 2.30
N ILE A 50 -9.73 -0.94 2.08
CA ILE A 50 -10.31 0.05 2.96
C ILE A 50 -11.41 0.77 2.20
N GLN A 51 -12.66 0.64 2.67
CA GLN A 51 -13.77 1.37 2.07
C GLN A 51 -13.63 2.86 2.37
N SER A 52 -14.20 3.70 1.51
CA SER A 52 -14.05 5.15 1.67
C SER A 52 -14.62 5.65 3.00
N SER A 53 -15.55 4.92 3.60
CA SER A 53 -16.13 5.27 4.90
C SER A 53 -15.30 4.78 6.08
N GLN A 54 -14.26 4.01 5.83
CA GLN A 54 -13.40 3.43 6.87
C GLN A 54 -12.10 4.23 6.96
N ARG A 55 -11.44 4.13 8.10
CA ARG A 55 -10.18 4.83 8.32
C ARG A 55 -9.00 3.88 8.43
N GLU A 56 -9.26 2.59 8.64
CA GLU A 56 -8.19 1.67 8.99
C GLU A 56 -8.64 0.24 8.74
N GLN A 57 -7.69 -0.61 8.34
CA GLN A 57 -7.87 -2.06 8.27
C GLN A 57 -6.60 -2.73 8.74
N THR A 58 -6.75 -3.87 9.39
CA THR A 58 -5.62 -4.63 9.93
C THR A 58 -5.75 -6.08 9.52
N SER A 59 -4.64 -6.69 9.15
CA SER A 59 -4.58 -8.11 8.85
C SER A 59 -3.18 -8.61 9.21
N GLY A 60 -3.10 -9.47 10.23
CA GLY A 60 -1.82 -9.98 10.71
C GLY A 60 -0.89 -8.85 11.12
N ARG A 61 0.32 -8.85 10.54
CA ARG A 61 1.33 -7.82 10.85
C ARG A 61 1.15 -6.54 10.03
N LEU A 62 0.08 -6.48 9.22
CA LEU A 62 -0.18 -5.33 8.36
C LEU A 62 -1.30 -4.48 8.94
N ASN A 63 -1.11 -3.16 8.87
CA ASN A 63 -2.13 -2.20 9.22
C ASN A 63 -2.08 -1.08 8.18
N ALA A 64 -3.23 -0.72 7.63
CA ALA A 64 -3.28 0.38 6.68
C ALA A 64 -4.28 1.42 7.16
N SER A 65 -3.88 2.68 7.05
CA SER A 65 -4.74 3.81 7.37
C SER A 65 -5.21 4.48 6.08
N LEU A 66 -6.34 5.18 6.17
CA LEU A 66 -6.85 5.98 5.07
C LEU A 66 -7.28 7.34 5.62
N ASP A 67 -6.68 8.39 5.08
CA ASP A 67 -7.11 9.76 5.32
C ASP A 67 -7.52 10.33 3.97
N LYS A 68 -8.82 10.22 3.68
CA LYS A 68 -9.37 10.57 2.39
C LYS A 68 -9.24 12.06 2.10
N SER A 69 -9.42 12.89 3.13
CA SER A 69 -9.39 14.34 2.94
C SER A 69 -7.99 14.85 2.60
N SER A 70 -6.95 14.22 3.11
CA SER A 70 -5.57 14.60 2.77
C SER A 70 -5.03 13.80 1.59
N GLY A 71 -5.79 12.81 1.10
CA GLY A 71 -5.35 11.98 -0.03
C GLY A 71 -4.20 11.06 0.33
N ARG A 72 -4.26 10.40 1.48
CA ARG A 72 -3.15 9.57 1.94
C ARG A 72 -3.61 8.24 2.50
N SER A 73 -2.80 7.23 2.26
CA SER A 73 -2.88 5.95 2.93
C SER A 73 -1.47 5.52 3.32
N THR A 74 -1.35 4.91 4.48
CA THR A 74 -0.06 4.42 4.97
C THR A 74 -0.20 2.94 5.30
N LEU A 75 0.72 2.14 4.76
CA LEU A 75 0.81 0.73 5.09
C LEU A 75 1.92 0.53 6.09
N TYR A 76 1.57 -0.03 7.25
CA TYR A 76 2.51 -0.37 8.31
C TYR A 76 2.75 -1.87 8.27
N ILE A 77 4.02 -2.26 8.26
CA ILE A 77 4.42 -3.67 8.33
C ILE A 77 5.23 -3.84 9.60
N ALA A 78 4.68 -4.58 10.56
CA ALA A 78 5.34 -4.80 11.83
C ALA A 78 6.31 -5.97 11.74
N ALA A 79 7.46 -5.86 12.43
CA ALA A 79 8.44 -6.93 12.58
C ALA A 79 8.77 -7.59 11.24
N SER A 80 9.29 -6.80 10.31
CA SER A 80 9.51 -7.25 8.94
C SER A 80 10.34 -8.53 8.84
N GLN A 81 10.02 -9.34 7.87
CA GLN A 81 10.66 -10.63 7.62
C GLN A 81 11.16 -10.69 6.18
N PRO A 82 12.19 -11.50 5.89
CA PRO A 82 12.67 -11.62 4.51
C PRO A 82 11.55 -12.01 3.52
N GLY A 83 10.57 -12.80 3.96
CA GLY A 83 9.42 -13.17 3.13
C GLY A 83 8.51 -12.01 2.78
N ASP A 84 8.68 -10.85 3.41
CA ASP A 84 7.92 -9.64 3.06
C ASP A 84 8.49 -8.94 1.83
N SER A 85 9.64 -9.38 1.34
CA SER A 85 10.28 -8.79 0.16
C SER A 85 9.39 -8.96 -1.07
N ALA A 86 8.95 -7.85 -1.65
CA ALA A 86 8.04 -7.83 -2.79
C ALA A 86 7.84 -6.38 -3.22
N THR A 87 7.10 -6.18 -4.31
CA THR A 87 6.63 -4.85 -4.69
C THR A 87 5.24 -4.66 -4.10
N TYR A 88 5.05 -3.54 -3.41
CA TYR A 88 3.77 -3.21 -2.80
C TYR A 88 3.11 -2.10 -3.61
N LEU A 89 1.86 -2.33 -3.99
CA LEU A 89 1.11 -1.41 -4.84
C LEU A 89 -0.14 -0.93 -4.12
N CYS A 90 -0.36 0.36 -4.20
CA CYS A 90 -1.56 1.02 -3.71
C CYS A 90 -2.44 1.31 -4.92
N ALA A 91 -3.74 1.06 -4.80
CA ALA A 91 -4.68 1.36 -5.87
C ALA A 91 -5.93 1.99 -5.28
N VAL A 92 -6.41 3.06 -5.92
CA VAL A 92 -7.68 3.66 -5.55
C VAL A 92 -8.71 3.35 -6.62
N ARG A 93 -9.92 3.05 -6.17
CA ARG A 93 -11.03 2.82 -7.06
C ARG A 93 -11.98 4.00 -7.02
N SER A 94 -12.20 4.60 -8.18
CA SER A 94 -13.26 5.59 -8.33
C SER A 94 -14.46 4.90 -9.00
N TYR A 95 -15.38 5.66 -9.58
CA TYR A 95 -16.66 5.14 -10.04
C TYR A 95 -16.56 3.81 -10.81
N ASN A 96 -15.73 3.74 -11.84
CA ASN A 96 -15.58 2.53 -12.63
C ASN A 96 -14.15 2.28 -13.09
N GLN A 97 -13.18 2.85 -12.39
CA GLN A 97 -11.78 2.72 -12.76
C GLN A 97 -10.90 2.51 -11.54
N PHE A 98 -9.82 1.76 -11.75
CA PHE A 98 -8.74 1.64 -10.78
C PHE A 98 -7.57 2.49 -11.24
N TYR A 99 -6.94 3.17 -10.28
CA TYR A 99 -5.73 3.93 -10.52
C TYR A 99 -4.65 3.38 -9.61
N PHE A 100 -3.63 2.79 -10.20
CA PHE A 100 -2.54 2.18 -9.45
C PHE A 100 -1.43 3.18 -9.19
N GLY A 101 -0.83 3.06 -8.02
CA GLY A 101 0.36 3.83 -7.69
C GLY A 101 1.57 3.30 -8.41
N THR A 102 2.69 3.98 -8.17
CA THR A 102 3.96 3.68 -8.83
C THR A 102 4.69 2.50 -8.22
N GLY A 103 4.27 2.08 -7.01
CA GLY A 103 4.83 0.93 -6.33
C GLY A 103 6.03 1.24 -5.45
N THR A 104 6.23 0.42 -4.43
CA THR A 104 7.41 0.42 -3.58
C THR A 104 8.04 -0.97 -3.64
N SER A 105 9.28 -1.04 -4.09
CA SER A 105 10.03 -2.30 -4.10
C SER A 105 10.71 -2.47 -2.74
N LEU A 106 10.25 -3.45 -1.97
CA LEU A 106 10.75 -3.70 -0.62
C LEU A 106 11.67 -4.92 -0.62
N THR A 107 12.84 -4.76 -0.01
CA THR A 107 13.78 -5.86 0.24
C THR A 107 14.06 -5.91 1.73
N VAL A 108 13.78 -7.04 2.35
CA VAL A 108 14.06 -7.27 3.77
C VAL A 108 15.19 -8.28 3.86
N ILE A 109 16.31 -7.86 4.47
CA ILE A 109 17.56 -8.63 4.49
C ILE A 109 17.66 -9.39 5.82
N PRO A 110 17.87 -10.72 5.74
CA PRO A 110 18.03 -11.54 6.96
C PRO A 110 19.28 -11.17 7.74
#